data_285fd0a1b743aa0d0a45a623474ce74c
#
_entry.id   285fd0a1b743aa0d0a45a623474ce74c
#
_cell.length_a   1.000
_cell.length_b   1.000
_cell.length_c   1.000
_cell.angle_alpha   90.00
_cell.angle_beta   90.00
_cell.angle_gamma   90.00
#
_symmetry.space_group_name_H-M   'P 1'
#
loop_
_entity.id
_entity.type
_entity.pdbx_description
1 polymer ?
#
loop_
_entity_poly.entity_id
_entity_poly.type
_entity_poly.pdbx_seq_one_letter_code
_entity_poly.pdbx_strand_id
1 'polypeptide(L)'
;MIEDRHLVWSSGGGVQSTAIAVLIAQGKIPKPECVVMADTGREASETWAYNKTHVAPVLASVGLSLEIIPHSTSKNDLYHKGLTLLPAFVFYGGEAFGHPEKFGRLRNFCSGKWKCDVVTRYLLSKGYGRKRPCSQILGFSVDEERRAKPPRCQWLIHTFPLIELGMTRADCVSVVREAGLPTPPRSSCWMCPHRKNAEWRRLREFYPDEWAQACRLDEEIRQSDPKHGVFLHRDRKPLSECNIDLDGAACGESCESGLCFV
;
A
#
# COMPACT_ATOMS: atom_id res chain seq x y z
N MET A 1 -3.46 -21.95 21.35
CA MET A 1 -4.60 -22.35 20.51
C MET A 1 -4.65 -21.52 19.23
N ILE A 2 -3.53 -21.50 18.47
CA ILE A 2 -3.44 -20.91 17.11
C ILE A 2 -3.41 -22.04 16.06
N GLU A 3 -3.19 -23.29 16.49
CA GLU A 3 -2.90 -24.44 15.64
C GLU A 3 -4.05 -24.91 14.74
N ASP A 4 -5.31 -24.51 15.01
CA ASP A 4 -6.49 -24.96 14.25
C ASP A 4 -7.07 -23.90 13.29
N ARG A 5 -6.36 -22.82 13.01
CA ARG A 5 -6.88 -21.77 12.13
C ARG A 5 -6.28 -21.87 10.72
N HIS A 6 -7.14 -21.70 9.74
CA HIS A 6 -6.74 -21.59 8.35
C HIS A 6 -5.80 -20.40 8.17
N LEU A 7 -4.64 -20.61 7.55
CA LEU A 7 -3.66 -19.57 7.33
C LEU A 7 -3.84 -18.96 5.93
N VAL A 8 -4.00 -17.66 5.85
CA VAL A 8 -4.10 -16.91 4.59
C VAL A 8 -3.05 -15.80 4.59
N TRP A 9 -2.60 -15.37 3.42
CA TRP A 9 -1.62 -14.29 3.33
C TRP A 9 -2.13 -13.17 2.44
N SER A 10 -2.11 -11.93 2.97
CA SER A 10 -2.35 -10.70 2.22
C SER A 10 -1.02 -10.07 1.80
N SER A 11 -0.69 -10.19 0.52
CA SER A 11 0.50 -9.58 -0.05
C SER A 11 0.28 -8.08 -0.30
N GLY A 12 1.25 -7.26 0.10
CA GLY A 12 1.29 -5.84 -0.25
C GLY A 12 2.09 -5.55 -1.52
N GLY A 13 2.72 -6.56 -2.14
CA GLY A 13 3.48 -6.44 -3.40
C GLY A 13 4.86 -5.77 -3.27
N GLY A 14 5.30 -5.40 -2.06
CA GLY A 14 6.59 -4.74 -1.81
C GLY A 14 7.66 -5.68 -1.24
N VAL A 15 8.77 -5.11 -0.75
CA VAL A 15 9.95 -5.88 -0.28
C VAL A 15 9.63 -6.84 0.86
N GLN A 16 8.84 -6.43 1.86
CA GLN A 16 8.45 -7.32 2.95
C GLN A 16 7.61 -8.50 2.44
N SER A 17 6.69 -8.25 1.50
CA SER A 17 5.91 -9.32 0.88
C SER A 17 6.78 -10.26 0.05
N THR A 18 7.76 -9.73 -0.68
CA THR A 18 8.71 -10.56 -1.43
C THR A 18 9.55 -11.42 -0.48
N ALA A 19 10.04 -10.85 0.63
CA ALA A 19 10.76 -11.62 1.64
C ALA A 19 9.89 -12.73 2.24
N ILE A 20 8.62 -12.48 2.54
CA ILE A 20 7.68 -13.52 3.01
C ILE A 20 7.55 -14.63 1.96
N ALA A 21 7.42 -14.32 0.67
CA ALA A 21 7.35 -15.34 -0.38
C ALA A 21 8.60 -16.25 -0.37
N VAL A 22 9.78 -15.63 -0.26
CA VAL A 22 11.06 -16.37 -0.18
C VAL A 22 11.13 -17.22 1.08
N LEU A 23 10.76 -16.65 2.24
CA LEU A 23 10.78 -17.36 3.52
C LEU A 23 9.79 -18.54 3.57
N ILE A 24 8.63 -18.40 2.92
CA ILE A 24 7.68 -19.52 2.73
C ILE A 24 8.32 -20.60 1.85
N ALA A 25 8.96 -20.22 0.74
CA ALA A 25 9.63 -21.16 -0.15
C ALA A 25 10.79 -21.89 0.54
N GLN A 26 11.43 -21.24 1.50
CA GLN A 26 12.49 -21.84 2.34
C GLN A 26 11.96 -22.65 3.53
N GLY A 27 10.63 -22.70 3.75
CA GLY A 27 10.03 -23.38 4.90
C GLY A 27 10.22 -22.66 6.25
N LYS A 28 10.67 -21.40 6.25
CA LYS A 28 10.89 -20.59 7.48
C LYS A 28 9.61 -19.92 7.97
N ILE A 29 8.65 -19.72 7.08
CA ILE A 29 7.29 -19.27 7.41
C ILE A 29 6.32 -20.35 6.93
N PRO A 30 5.29 -20.70 7.72
CA PRO A 30 4.29 -21.70 7.34
C PRO A 30 3.60 -21.35 6.02
N LYS A 31 3.36 -22.36 5.20
CA LYS A 31 2.67 -22.22 3.91
C LYS A 31 1.19 -21.86 4.13
N PRO A 32 0.68 -20.73 3.58
CA PRO A 32 -0.72 -20.39 3.66
C PRO A 32 -1.57 -21.22 2.67
N GLU A 33 -2.88 -21.32 2.92
CA GLU A 33 -3.83 -21.93 1.99
C GLU A 33 -4.03 -21.11 0.72
N CYS A 34 -3.96 -19.78 0.84
CA CYS A 34 -4.05 -18.87 -0.29
C CYS A 34 -3.24 -17.60 -0.06
N VAL A 35 -2.83 -16.99 -1.17
CA VAL A 35 -2.12 -15.70 -1.20
C VAL A 35 -2.94 -14.73 -2.02
N VAL A 36 -3.32 -13.61 -1.43
CA VAL A 36 -4.17 -12.63 -2.07
C VAL A 36 -3.52 -11.25 -2.12
N MET A 37 -3.76 -10.50 -3.17
CA MET A 37 -3.38 -9.10 -3.29
C MET A 37 -4.54 -8.29 -3.84
N ALA A 38 -4.95 -7.25 -3.13
CA ALA A 38 -6.00 -6.36 -3.61
C ALA A 38 -5.44 -5.42 -4.67
N ASP A 39 -6.04 -5.46 -5.87
CA ASP A 39 -5.82 -4.43 -6.87
C ASP A 39 -6.58 -3.16 -6.47
N THR A 40 -5.86 -2.06 -6.37
CA THR A 40 -6.46 -0.74 -6.11
C THR A 40 -7.00 -0.07 -7.37
N GLY A 41 -6.80 -0.69 -8.54
CA GLY A 41 -7.04 -0.08 -9.85
C GLY A 41 -6.05 1.05 -10.18
N ARG A 42 -5.10 1.31 -9.27
CA ARG A 42 -4.14 2.43 -9.34
C ARG A 42 -2.73 2.04 -8.86
N GLU A 43 -2.49 0.77 -8.60
CA GLU A 43 -1.16 0.29 -8.25
C GLU A 43 -0.21 0.51 -9.43
N ALA A 44 1.02 0.98 -9.16
CA ALA A 44 2.00 1.25 -10.20
C ALA A 44 2.34 0.00 -11.02
N SER A 45 2.46 0.14 -12.33
CA SER A 45 2.74 -0.96 -13.26
C SER A 45 4.04 -1.70 -12.92
N GLU A 46 5.05 -0.98 -12.41
CA GLU A 46 6.31 -1.60 -11.96
C GLU A 46 6.09 -2.61 -10.81
N THR A 47 5.12 -2.35 -9.91
CA THR A 47 4.75 -3.29 -8.84
C THR A 47 4.17 -4.57 -9.43
N TRP A 48 3.26 -4.44 -10.40
CA TRP A 48 2.67 -5.59 -11.09
C TRP A 48 3.71 -6.39 -11.87
N ALA A 49 4.56 -5.70 -12.64
CA ALA A 49 5.63 -6.34 -13.40
C ALA A 49 6.56 -7.14 -12.48
N TYR A 50 6.99 -6.55 -11.36
CA TYR A 50 7.84 -7.23 -10.39
C TYR A 50 7.18 -8.47 -9.79
N ASN A 51 5.94 -8.35 -9.34
CA ASN A 51 5.22 -9.48 -8.74
C ASN A 51 5.02 -10.62 -9.75
N LYS A 52 4.69 -10.30 -11.00
CA LYS A 52 4.53 -11.29 -12.07
C LYS A 52 5.84 -11.99 -12.42
N THR A 53 6.94 -11.23 -12.52
CA THR A 53 8.22 -11.75 -13.00
C THR A 53 9.01 -12.47 -11.90
N HIS A 54 8.91 -12.03 -10.66
CA HIS A 54 9.79 -12.51 -9.58
C HIS A 54 9.02 -13.20 -8.44
N VAL A 55 7.89 -12.67 -7.97
CA VAL A 55 7.17 -13.25 -6.84
C VAL A 55 6.35 -14.47 -7.25
N ALA A 56 5.65 -14.40 -8.37
CA ALA A 56 4.81 -15.51 -8.83
C ALA A 56 5.59 -16.81 -9.06
N PRO A 57 6.81 -16.82 -9.67
CA PRO A 57 7.61 -18.04 -9.77
C PRO A 57 8.04 -18.61 -8.42
N VAL A 58 8.40 -17.76 -7.45
CA VAL A 58 8.74 -18.20 -6.09
C VAL A 58 7.55 -18.89 -5.43
N LEU A 59 6.36 -18.32 -5.54
CA LEU A 59 5.15 -18.95 -5.03
C LEU A 59 4.82 -20.25 -5.72
N ALA A 60 4.97 -20.29 -7.04
CA ALA A 60 4.69 -21.48 -7.84
C ALA A 60 5.61 -22.66 -7.45
N SER A 61 6.87 -22.40 -7.07
CA SER A 61 7.81 -23.43 -6.64
C SER A 61 7.35 -24.22 -5.40
N VAL A 62 6.43 -23.64 -4.62
CA VAL A 62 5.84 -24.29 -3.45
C VAL A 62 4.34 -24.57 -3.62
N GLY A 63 3.86 -24.54 -4.88
CA GLY A 63 2.46 -24.84 -5.21
C GLY A 63 1.47 -23.77 -4.71
N LEU A 64 1.88 -22.52 -4.68
CA LEU A 64 1.04 -21.36 -4.37
C LEU A 64 0.88 -20.48 -5.62
N SER A 65 -0.22 -19.74 -5.68
CA SER A 65 -0.43 -18.70 -6.68
C SER A 65 -0.86 -17.40 -6.00
N LEU A 66 -0.51 -16.28 -6.61
CA LEU A 66 -0.96 -14.96 -6.16
C LEU A 66 -2.32 -14.66 -6.79
N GLU A 67 -3.36 -14.67 -5.99
CA GLU A 67 -4.72 -14.31 -6.43
C GLU A 67 -4.90 -12.78 -6.36
N ILE A 68 -5.19 -12.16 -7.50
CA ILE A 68 -5.45 -10.73 -7.58
C ILE A 68 -6.94 -10.49 -7.39
N ILE A 69 -7.30 -9.71 -6.38
CA ILE A 69 -8.69 -9.32 -6.13
C ILE A 69 -8.96 -8.04 -6.92
N PRO A 70 -9.83 -8.05 -7.94
CA PRO A 70 -10.06 -6.90 -8.81
C PRO A 70 -10.59 -5.68 -8.06
N HIS A 71 -10.19 -4.49 -8.48
CA HIS A 71 -10.67 -3.22 -7.92
C HIS A 71 -12.18 -3.05 -8.02
N SER A 72 -12.81 -3.62 -9.05
CA SER A 72 -14.28 -3.64 -9.22
C SER A 72 -15.04 -4.20 -8.01
N THR A 73 -14.36 -4.98 -7.14
CA THR A 73 -14.93 -5.45 -5.87
C THR A 73 -14.96 -4.39 -4.77
N SER A 74 -14.28 -3.26 -4.95
CA SER A 74 -14.33 -2.14 -4.01
C SER A 74 -15.68 -1.44 -4.11
N LYS A 75 -16.27 -1.10 -2.94
CA LYS A 75 -17.50 -0.30 -2.86
C LYS A 75 -17.27 1.20 -2.98
N ASN A 76 -16.03 1.62 -2.92
CA ASN A 76 -15.63 3.03 -2.95
C ASN A 76 -14.54 3.20 -3.99
N ASP A 77 -14.76 4.08 -4.93
CA ASP A 77 -13.73 4.52 -5.85
C ASP A 77 -12.87 5.64 -5.22
N LEU A 78 -12.70 6.75 -5.86
CA LEU A 78 -11.83 7.85 -5.39
C LEU A 78 -12.47 8.65 -4.25
N TYR A 79 -13.80 8.76 -4.27
CA TYR A 79 -14.55 9.57 -3.32
C TYR A 79 -15.49 8.73 -2.45
N HIS A 80 -15.68 9.18 -1.21
CA HIS A 80 -16.71 8.69 -0.32
C HIS A 80 -17.38 9.87 0.37
N LYS A 81 -18.70 10.02 0.18
CA LYS A 81 -19.49 11.14 0.71
C LYS A 81 -18.91 12.52 0.33
N GLY A 82 -18.49 12.68 -0.91
CA GLY A 82 -17.93 13.92 -1.45
C GLY A 82 -16.49 14.24 -1.05
N LEU A 83 -15.84 13.38 -0.25
CA LEU A 83 -14.46 13.57 0.17
C LEU A 83 -13.56 12.54 -0.51
N THR A 84 -12.37 12.97 -0.95
CA THR A 84 -11.39 12.02 -1.48
C THR A 84 -10.87 11.08 -0.38
N LEU A 85 -10.68 9.82 -0.74
CA LEU A 85 -10.11 8.80 0.14
C LEU A 85 -8.59 8.91 0.29
N LEU A 86 -7.96 9.76 -0.53
CA LEU A 86 -6.50 9.92 -0.53
C LEU A 86 -6.03 10.75 0.66
N PRO A 87 -4.84 10.46 1.19
CA PRO A 87 -4.19 11.31 2.20
C PRO A 87 -3.54 12.53 1.55
N ALA A 88 -4.32 13.26 0.73
CA ALA A 88 -3.87 14.42 -0.01
C ALA A 88 -3.46 15.56 0.92
N PHE A 89 -2.56 16.41 0.44
CA PHE A 89 -2.17 17.64 1.13
C PHE A 89 -3.23 18.69 0.90
N VAL A 90 -3.55 19.45 1.94
CA VAL A 90 -4.59 20.47 1.89
C VAL A 90 -4.08 21.80 2.37
N PHE A 91 -4.69 22.82 1.81
CA PHE A 91 -4.48 24.21 2.16
C PHE A 91 -5.85 24.80 2.55
N TYR A 92 -5.92 25.44 3.70
CA TYR A 92 -7.11 26.11 4.21
C TYR A 92 -6.81 27.58 4.49
N GLY A 93 -7.73 28.46 4.17
CA GLY A 93 -7.60 29.87 4.51
C GLY A 93 -6.83 30.67 3.47
N GLY A 94 -6.25 31.80 3.88
CA GLY A 94 -5.69 32.84 3.03
C GLY A 94 -6.65 34.00 2.83
N GLU A 95 -6.22 35.06 2.16
CA GLU A 95 -7.01 36.28 1.94
C GLU A 95 -8.38 36.00 1.31
N ALA A 96 -8.44 35.05 0.38
CA ALA A 96 -9.71 34.64 -0.28
C ALA A 96 -10.75 34.04 0.69
N PHE A 97 -10.34 33.59 1.87
CA PHE A 97 -11.19 32.91 2.87
C PHE A 97 -11.30 33.69 4.20
N GLY A 98 -10.63 34.82 4.33
CA GLY A 98 -10.70 35.66 5.53
C GLY A 98 -10.09 35.05 6.82
N HIS A 99 -9.30 34.00 6.69
CA HIS A 99 -8.67 33.28 7.80
C HIS A 99 -7.17 33.08 7.53
N PRO A 100 -6.33 32.99 8.59
CA PRO A 100 -4.90 32.65 8.43
C PRO A 100 -4.73 31.34 7.66
N GLU A 101 -3.71 31.29 6.83
CA GLU A 101 -3.31 30.08 6.10
C GLU A 101 -3.04 28.92 7.06
N LYS A 102 -3.67 27.78 6.81
CA LYS A 102 -3.41 26.54 7.52
C LYS A 102 -3.10 25.43 6.53
N PHE A 103 -2.10 24.66 6.86
CA PHE A 103 -1.67 23.53 6.09
C PHE A 103 -2.04 22.23 6.81
N GLY A 104 -2.48 21.25 6.06
CA GLY A 104 -2.89 19.99 6.62
C GLY A 104 -2.72 18.83 5.64
N ARG A 105 -3.27 17.71 6.07
CA ARG A 105 -3.32 16.48 5.30
C ARG A 105 -4.62 15.75 5.60
N LEU A 106 -5.25 15.24 4.56
CA LEU A 106 -6.45 14.41 4.70
C LEU A 106 -6.09 13.07 5.33
N ARG A 107 -7.09 12.45 5.97
CA ARG A 107 -6.92 11.10 6.53
C ARG A 107 -6.75 10.06 5.43
N ASN A 108 -5.93 9.07 5.70
CA ASN A 108 -5.71 7.94 4.81
C ASN A 108 -6.86 6.93 4.94
N PHE A 109 -7.85 7.02 4.05
CA PHE A 109 -8.95 6.06 3.99
C PHE A 109 -8.80 5.04 2.85
N CYS A 110 -7.99 5.35 1.83
CA CYS A 110 -7.85 4.50 0.64
C CYS A 110 -7.35 3.09 1.00
N SER A 111 -6.38 2.97 1.89
CA SER A 111 -5.85 1.68 2.32
C SER A 111 -6.93 0.79 2.97
N GLY A 112 -7.71 1.36 3.89
CA GLY A 112 -8.82 0.64 4.51
C GLY A 112 -9.88 0.22 3.49
N LYS A 113 -10.27 1.12 2.60
CA LYS A 113 -11.37 0.91 1.65
C LYS A 113 -10.99 0.03 0.46
N TRP A 114 -9.79 0.23 -0.08
CA TRP A 114 -9.36 -0.48 -1.30
C TRP A 114 -8.59 -1.77 -1.03
N LYS A 115 -8.01 -1.93 0.17
CA LYS A 115 -7.24 -3.13 0.53
C LYS A 115 -7.95 -3.93 1.63
N CYS A 116 -8.05 -3.39 2.85
CA CYS A 116 -8.58 -4.16 3.99
C CYS A 116 -10.02 -4.62 3.80
N ASP A 117 -10.94 -3.71 3.44
CA ASP A 117 -12.36 -4.04 3.24
C ASP A 117 -12.54 -5.01 2.04
N VAL A 118 -11.71 -4.87 0.99
CA VAL A 118 -11.74 -5.73 -0.19
C VAL A 118 -11.29 -7.15 0.17
N VAL A 119 -10.13 -7.29 0.82
CA VAL A 119 -9.61 -8.59 1.26
C VAL A 119 -10.58 -9.27 2.23
N THR A 120 -11.11 -8.52 3.21
CA THR A 120 -12.07 -9.09 4.17
C THR A 120 -13.30 -9.66 3.48
N ARG A 121 -13.90 -8.92 2.52
CA ARG A 121 -15.05 -9.43 1.75
C ARG A 121 -14.68 -10.63 0.88
N TYR A 122 -13.51 -10.60 0.28
CA TYR A 122 -13.01 -11.72 -0.51
C TYR A 122 -12.86 -12.98 0.34
N LEU A 123 -12.26 -12.89 1.52
CA LEU A 123 -12.14 -14.02 2.43
C LEU A 123 -13.51 -14.56 2.86
N LEU A 124 -14.48 -13.68 3.14
CA LEU A 124 -15.86 -14.09 3.42
C LEU A 124 -16.49 -14.84 2.22
N SER A 125 -16.28 -14.40 0.99
CA SER A 125 -16.78 -15.08 -0.21
C SER A 125 -16.14 -16.46 -0.45
N LYS A 126 -14.92 -16.68 0.10
CA LYS A 126 -14.23 -17.98 0.10
C LYS A 126 -14.65 -18.88 1.28
N GLY A 127 -15.64 -18.45 2.05
CA GLY A 127 -16.19 -19.22 3.17
C GLY A 127 -15.48 -19.06 4.50
N TYR A 128 -14.46 -18.18 4.59
CA TYR A 128 -13.89 -17.80 5.88
C TYR A 128 -14.88 -16.93 6.66
N GLY A 129 -14.88 -17.02 7.99
CA GLY A 129 -15.81 -16.31 8.83
C GLY A 129 -15.90 -16.93 10.23
N ARG A 130 -16.99 -16.67 10.95
CA ARG A 130 -17.14 -17.17 12.35
C ARG A 130 -17.10 -18.70 12.44
N LYS A 131 -17.61 -19.41 11.42
CA LYS A 131 -17.61 -20.89 11.38
C LYS A 131 -16.29 -21.48 10.86
N ARG A 132 -15.52 -20.69 10.13
CA ARG A 132 -14.20 -21.04 9.58
C ARG A 132 -13.23 -19.87 9.80
N PRO A 133 -12.77 -19.67 11.05
CA PRO A 133 -11.87 -18.56 11.37
C PRO A 133 -10.50 -18.77 10.72
N CYS A 134 -9.82 -17.65 10.39
CA CYS A 134 -8.50 -17.72 9.78
C CYS A 134 -7.50 -16.76 10.45
N SER A 135 -6.22 -17.10 10.26
CA SER A 135 -5.08 -16.24 10.59
C SER A 135 -4.56 -15.60 9.31
N GLN A 136 -4.36 -14.29 9.30
CA GLN A 136 -3.92 -13.53 8.14
C GLN A 136 -2.49 -13.03 8.34
N ILE A 137 -1.59 -13.51 7.50
CA ILE A 137 -0.22 -13.00 7.43
C ILE A 137 -0.23 -11.59 6.83
N LEU A 138 0.42 -10.65 7.53
CA LEU A 138 0.68 -9.29 7.07
C LEU A 138 2.20 -9.01 7.12
N GLY A 139 2.72 -8.43 6.06
CA GLY A 139 4.16 -8.17 5.90
C GLY A 139 4.62 -6.89 6.57
N PHE A 140 4.49 -6.78 7.89
CA PHE A 140 5.10 -5.71 8.68
C PHE A 140 6.41 -6.20 9.28
N SER A 141 7.47 -5.41 9.09
CA SER A 141 8.77 -5.61 9.74
C SER A 141 8.83 -4.90 11.10
N VAL A 142 9.88 -5.15 11.89
CA VAL A 142 10.08 -4.51 13.21
C VAL A 142 9.99 -2.98 13.13
N ASP A 143 10.53 -2.39 12.05
CA ASP A 143 10.45 -0.93 11.80
C ASP A 143 9.02 -0.39 11.74
N GLU A 144 8.05 -1.28 11.50
CA GLU A 144 6.63 -0.97 11.31
C GLU A 144 5.75 -1.57 12.43
N GLU A 145 6.31 -2.04 13.53
CA GLU A 145 5.59 -2.74 14.61
C GLU A 145 4.38 -1.96 15.12
N ARG A 146 4.46 -0.64 15.22
CA ARG A 146 3.32 0.23 15.60
C ARG A 146 2.09 0.12 14.68
N ARG A 147 2.23 -0.49 13.50
CA ARG A 147 1.15 -0.79 12.55
C ARG A 147 0.50 -2.12 12.81
N ALA A 148 1.15 -2.99 13.57
CA ALA A 148 0.64 -4.31 13.93
C ALA A 148 -0.54 -4.17 14.90
N LYS A 149 -1.73 -4.05 14.34
CA LYS A 149 -2.98 -3.90 15.10
C LYS A 149 -3.87 -5.12 14.93
N PRO A 150 -4.69 -5.43 15.94
CA PRO A 150 -5.68 -6.49 15.82
C PRO A 150 -6.70 -6.15 14.72
N PRO A 151 -7.27 -7.18 14.06
CA PRO A 151 -8.31 -6.98 13.05
C PRO A 151 -9.62 -6.49 13.71
N ARG A 152 -10.48 -5.89 12.87
CA ARG A 152 -11.82 -5.46 13.31
C ARG A 152 -12.82 -6.61 13.43
N CYS A 153 -12.48 -7.78 12.89
CA CYS A 153 -13.36 -8.96 12.84
C CYS A 153 -12.89 -10.01 13.84
N GLN A 154 -13.76 -10.54 14.68
CA GLN A 154 -13.42 -11.56 15.68
C GLN A 154 -13.01 -12.92 15.08
N TRP A 155 -13.41 -13.22 13.84
CA TRP A 155 -13.08 -14.47 13.15
C TRP A 155 -11.71 -14.44 12.45
N LEU A 156 -11.07 -13.27 12.41
CA LEU A 156 -9.77 -13.04 11.80
C LEU A 156 -8.73 -12.77 12.90
N ILE A 157 -7.52 -13.26 12.74
CA ILE A 157 -6.36 -12.90 13.54
C ILE A 157 -5.27 -12.42 12.58
N HIS A 158 -4.59 -11.33 12.91
CA HIS A 158 -3.39 -10.94 12.19
C HIS A 158 -2.15 -11.61 12.77
N THR A 159 -1.28 -12.13 11.91
CA THR A 159 0.04 -12.66 12.24
C THR A 159 1.12 -11.85 11.52
N PHE A 160 2.23 -11.65 12.18
CA PHE A 160 3.30 -10.76 11.71
C PHE A 160 4.64 -11.50 11.74
N PRO A 161 4.83 -12.50 10.86
CA PRO A 161 5.99 -13.39 10.95
C PRO A 161 7.34 -12.66 10.83
N LEU A 162 7.42 -11.52 10.14
CA LEU A 162 8.67 -10.75 10.08
C LEU A 162 9.00 -10.09 11.44
N ILE A 163 7.97 -9.64 12.18
CA ILE A 163 8.15 -9.11 13.55
C ILE A 163 8.54 -10.26 14.49
N GLU A 164 7.86 -11.39 14.38
CA GLU A 164 8.15 -12.60 15.19
C GLU A 164 9.58 -13.12 14.96
N LEU A 165 10.11 -12.96 13.73
CA LEU A 165 11.50 -13.29 13.36
C LEU A 165 12.49 -12.16 13.68
N GLY A 166 12.05 -11.03 14.24
CA GLY A 166 12.90 -9.89 14.56
C GLY A 166 13.45 -9.15 13.33
N MET A 167 12.83 -9.31 12.16
CA MET A 167 13.34 -8.79 10.89
C MET A 167 12.98 -7.33 10.66
N THR A 168 13.98 -6.54 10.31
CA THR A 168 13.85 -5.18 9.82
C THR A 168 13.56 -5.16 8.31
N ARG A 169 13.23 -3.99 7.78
CA ARG A 169 13.12 -3.81 6.31
C ARG A 169 14.45 -4.10 5.60
N ALA A 170 15.60 -3.78 6.22
CA ALA A 170 16.91 -4.07 5.67
C ALA A 170 17.14 -5.58 5.57
N ASP A 171 16.77 -6.35 6.59
CA ASP A 171 16.85 -7.82 6.56
C ASP A 171 15.96 -8.40 5.46
N CYS A 172 14.77 -7.83 5.25
CA CYS A 172 13.92 -8.25 4.13
C CYS A 172 14.59 -8.01 2.77
N VAL A 173 15.31 -6.90 2.59
CA VAL A 173 16.10 -6.64 1.37
C VAL A 173 17.20 -7.69 1.21
N SER A 174 17.90 -8.03 2.29
CA SER A 174 18.95 -9.06 2.29
C SER A 174 18.39 -10.42 1.88
N VAL A 175 17.30 -10.87 2.49
CA VAL A 175 16.62 -12.14 2.12
C VAL A 175 16.24 -12.19 0.64
N VAL A 176 15.72 -11.09 0.09
CA VAL A 176 15.37 -11.03 -1.33
C VAL A 176 16.59 -11.14 -2.22
N ARG A 177 17.69 -10.44 -1.89
CA ARG A 177 18.94 -10.47 -2.65
C ARG A 177 19.65 -11.83 -2.57
N GLU A 178 19.69 -12.43 -1.40
CA GLU A 178 20.26 -13.77 -1.17
C GLU A 178 19.51 -14.86 -1.96
N ALA A 179 18.23 -14.65 -2.21
CA ALA A 179 17.43 -15.50 -3.10
C ALA A 179 17.68 -15.24 -4.59
N GLY A 180 18.64 -14.37 -4.96
CA GLY A 180 18.95 -14.03 -6.34
C GLY A 180 17.92 -13.10 -7.01
N LEU A 181 17.06 -12.48 -6.25
CA LEU A 181 16.03 -11.58 -6.78
C LEU A 181 16.48 -10.11 -6.73
N PRO A 182 16.11 -9.27 -7.72
CA PRO A 182 16.34 -7.84 -7.64
C PRO A 182 15.50 -7.23 -6.51
N THR A 183 15.98 -6.13 -5.91
CA THR A 183 15.20 -5.41 -4.91
C THR A 183 13.89 -4.89 -5.53
N PRO A 184 12.70 -5.22 -4.99
CA PRO A 184 11.45 -4.76 -5.54
C PRO A 184 11.30 -3.24 -5.44
N PRO A 185 10.56 -2.62 -6.37
CA PRO A 185 10.15 -1.23 -6.24
C PRO A 185 9.28 -1.07 -4.98
N ARG A 186 9.14 0.14 -4.51
CA ARG A 186 8.16 0.42 -3.46
C ARG A 186 6.74 0.21 -4.00
N SER A 187 6.00 -0.73 -3.41
CA SER A 187 4.58 -0.91 -3.74
C SER A 187 3.81 0.34 -3.33
N SER A 188 3.24 1.01 -4.30
CA SER A 188 2.38 2.19 -4.10
C SER A 188 1.56 2.46 -5.35
N CYS A 189 0.40 3.08 -5.17
CA CYS A 189 -0.35 3.61 -6.31
C CYS A 189 0.46 4.68 -7.06
N TRP A 190 0.28 4.78 -8.39
CA TRP A 190 0.99 5.78 -9.21
C TRP A 190 0.67 7.22 -8.77
N MET A 191 -0.50 7.48 -8.18
CA MET A 191 -0.96 8.80 -7.71
C MET A 191 -0.79 8.98 -6.18
N CYS A 192 -0.02 8.14 -5.49
CA CYS A 192 0.04 8.17 -4.03
C CYS A 192 0.67 9.46 -3.49
N PRO A 193 -0.02 10.26 -2.63
CA PRO A 193 0.56 11.47 -2.06
C PRO A 193 1.78 11.24 -1.16
N HIS A 194 2.03 9.99 -0.77
CA HIS A 194 3.21 9.61 0.02
C HIS A 194 4.47 9.37 -0.82
N ARG A 195 4.44 9.62 -2.14
CA ARG A 195 5.64 9.51 -2.97
C ARG A 195 6.65 10.59 -2.61
N LYS A 196 7.93 10.20 -2.57
CA LYS A 196 9.07 11.13 -2.45
C LYS A 196 9.37 11.74 -3.83
N ASN A 197 10.11 12.86 -3.89
CA ASN A 197 10.46 13.49 -5.15
C ASN A 197 11.18 12.51 -6.11
N ALA A 198 12.11 11.72 -5.58
CA ALA A 198 12.79 10.68 -6.38
C ALA A 198 11.80 9.67 -7.01
N GLU A 199 10.70 9.33 -6.32
CA GLU A 199 9.68 8.41 -6.85
C GLU A 199 8.77 9.11 -7.87
N TRP A 200 8.51 10.41 -7.72
CA TRP A 200 7.82 11.22 -8.72
C TRP A 200 8.67 11.40 -9.98
N ARG A 201 9.99 11.69 -9.84
CA ARG A 201 10.94 11.73 -10.96
C ARG A 201 10.94 10.42 -11.73
N ARG A 202 11.10 9.31 -11.00
CA ARG A 202 11.10 7.97 -11.61
C ARG A 202 9.79 7.73 -12.37
N LEU A 203 8.65 8.10 -11.82
CA LEU A 203 7.36 7.98 -12.50
C LEU A 203 7.34 8.81 -13.79
N ARG A 204 7.79 10.07 -13.73
CA ARG A 204 7.85 10.97 -14.91
C ARG A 204 8.76 10.42 -16.00
N GLU A 205 9.92 9.88 -15.64
CA GLU A 205 10.93 9.44 -16.60
C GLU A 205 10.62 8.09 -17.21
N PHE A 206 10.18 7.13 -16.42
CA PHE A 206 10.05 5.73 -16.85
C PHE A 206 8.60 5.29 -17.08
N TYR A 207 7.61 6.05 -16.59
CA TYR A 207 6.19 5.71 -16.68
C TYR A 207 5.37 6.97 -17.03
N PRO A 208 5.62 7.59 -18.22
CA PRO A 208 5.04 8.88 -18.58
C PRO A 208 3.51 8.86 -18.62
N ASP A 209 2.89 7.73 -18.97
CA ASP A 209 1.43 7.60 -18.98
C ASP A 209 0.85 7.66 -17.56
N GLU A 210 1.49 6.99 -16.59
CA GLU A 210 1.09 7.05 -15.18
C GLU A 210 1.33 8.44 -14.58
N TRP A 211 2.42 9.09 -14.97
CA TRP A 211 2.69 10.48 -14.61
C TRP A 211 1.60 11.42 -15.13
N ALA A 212 1.25 11.30 -16.41
CA ALA A 212 0.18 12.10 -17.00
C ALA A 212 -1.18 11.83 -16.32
N GLN A 213 -1.47 10.58 -15.95
CA GLN A 213 -2.66 10.24 -15.17
C GLN A 213 -2.62 10.88 -13.78
N ALA A 214 -1.47 10.88 -13.10
CA ALA A 214 -1.32 11.51 -11.79
C ALA A 214 -1.54 13.02 -11.86
N CYS A 215 -1.01 13.69 -12.88
CA CYS A 215 -1.24 15.13 -13.09
C CYS A 215 -2.72 15.45 -13.35
N ARG A 216 -3.40 14.65 -14.19
CA ARG A 216 -4.85 14.83 -14.43
C ARG A 216 -5.67 14.62 -13.16
N LEU A 217 -5.33 13.60 -12.39
CA LEU A 217 -6.01 13.34 -11.11
C LEU A 217 -5.76 14.46 -10.10
N ASP A 218 -4.55 14.99 -10.03
CA ASP A 218 -4.22 16.14 -9.17
C ASP A 218 -5.07 17.37 -9.53
N GLU A 219 -5.29 17.62 -10.80
CA GLU A 219 -6.19 18.67 -11.26
C GLU A 219 -7.64 18.39 -10.88
N GLU A 220 -8.13 17.17 -11.11
CA GLU A 220 -9.49 16.74 -10.74
C GLU A 220 -9.78 16.96 -9.26
N ILE A 221 -8.90 16.49 -8.37
CA ILE A 221 -9.10 16.63 -6.92
C ILE A 221 -9.05 18.08 -6.46
N ARG A 222 -8.27 18.96 -7.11
CA ARG A 222 -8.25 20.40 -6.83
C ARG A 222 -9.58 21.06 -7.19
N GLN A 223 -10.19 20.63 -8.29
CA GLN A 223 -11.49 21.16 -8.74
C GLN A 223 -12.66 20.65 -7.90
N SER A 224 -12.53 19.48 -7.29
CA SER A 224 -13.60 18.82 -6.51
C SER A 224 -13.88 19.48 -5.16
N ASP A 225 -12.95 20.26 -4.62
CA ASP A 225 -13.12 20.99 -3.37
C ASP A 225 -12.77 22.48 -3.54
N PRO A 226 -13.74 23.31 -3.95
CA PRO A 226 -13.51 24.74 -4.18
C PRO A 226 -13.21 25.53 -2.90
N LYS A 227 -13.44 24.96 -1.73
CA LYS A 227 -13.18 25.60 -0.44
C LYS A 227 -11.77 25.38 0.08
N HIS A 228 -11.09 24.36 -0.43
CA HIS A 228 -9.76 23.97 0.02
C HIS A 228 -8.92 23.59 -1.18
N GLY A 229 -7.69 24.04 -1.21
CA GLY A 229 -6.71 23.49 -2.16
C GLY A 229 -6.35 22.06 -1.74
N VAL A 230 -6.58 21.09 -2.63
CA VAL A 230 -6.26 19.67 -2.41
C VAL A 230 -5.22 19.25 -3.44
N PHE A 231 -4.09 18.67 -2.99
CA PHE A 231 -2.93 18.40 -3.84
C PHE A 231 -2.35 17.01 -3.55
N LEU A 232 -1.85 16.36 -4.59
CA LEU A 232 -1.10 15.10 -4.42
C LEU A 232 0.30 15.34 -3.88
N HIS A 233 0.92 16.48 -4.21
CA HIS A 233 2.27 16.80 -3.78
C HIS A 233 2.29 17.66 -2.51
N ARG A 234 3.30 17.42 -1.66
CA ARG A 234 3.49 18.14 -0.39
C ARG A 234 3.73 19.65 -0.54
N ASP A 235 4.22 20.09 -1.69
CA ASP A 235 4.46 21.52 -1.96
C ASP A 235 3.16 22.30 -2.19
N ARG A 236 2.01 21.61 -2.26
CA ARG A 236 0.68 22.21 -2.46
C ARG A 236 0.63 23.10 -3.70
N LYS A 237 1.21 22.60 -4.76
CA LYS A 237 1.18 23.16 -6.12
C LYS A 237 0.64 22.10 -7.08
N PRO A 238 0.15 22.48 -8.26
CA PRO A 238 -0.12 21.51 -9.31
C PRO A 238 1.06 20.55 -9.48
N LEU A 239 0.79 19.23 -9.53
CA LEU A 239 1.85 18.23 -9.59
C LEU A 239 2.83 18.47 -10.74
N SER A 240 2.31 18.96 -11.88
CA SER A 240 3.10 19.33 -13.06
C SER A 240 4.06 20.52 -12.84
N GLU A 241 3.79 21.36 -11.83
CA GLU A 241 4.58 22.55 -11.50
C GLU A 241 5.51 22.35 -10.29
N CYS A 242 5.43 21.18 -9.66
CA CYS A 242 6.26 20.85 -8.52
C CYS A 242 7.71 20.64 -8.95
N ASN A 243 8.65 21.23 -8.20
CA ASN A 243 10.07 20.97 -8.41
C ASN A 243 10.47 19.62 -7.80
N ILE A 244 10.17 18.56 -8.53
CA ILE A 244 10.50 17.18 -8.12
C ILE A 244 11.97 16.82 -8.37
N ASP A 245 12.74 17.67 -9.03
CA ASP A 245 14.16 17.45 -9.32
C ASP A 245 15.05 17.78 -8.12
N LEU A 246 14.56 18.60 -7.21
CA LEU A 246 15.22 18.87 -5.94
C LEU A 246 14.76 17.82 -4.91
N ASP A 247 15.71 17.15 -4.30
CA ASP A 247 15.42 16.40 -3.08
C ASP A 247 15.21 17.45 -1.98
N GLY A 248 13.95 17.80 -1.74
CA GLY A 248 13.60 18.70 -0.65
C GLY A 248 14.22 18.18 0.64
N ALA A 249 14.73 19.10 1.48
CA ALA A 249 15.24 18.78 2.80
C ALA A 249 14.31 17.75 3.43
N ALA A 250 14.87 16.64 3.90
CA ALA A 250 14.13 15.53 4.46
C ALA A 250 13.17 16.09 5.52
N CYS A 251 11.91 16.25 5.13
CA CYS A 251 10.87 16.48 6.09
C CYS A 251 10.84 15.18 6.90
N GLY A 252 11.31 15.26 8.17
CA GLY A 252 11.68 14.11 8.98
C GLY A 252 10.66 12.99 8.85
N GLU A 253 11.14 11.80 8.64
CA GLU A 253 10.64 10.45 8.94
C GLU A 253 9.12 10.15 8.91
N SER A 254 8.25 11.10 8.53
CA SER A 254 6.80 10.91 8.60
C SER A 254 6.21 10.02 7.50
N CYS A 255 6.99 9.67 6.48
CA CYS A 255 6.57 8.73 5.45
C CYS A 255 6.98 7.28 5.76
N GLU A 256 7.94 7.09 6.65
CA GLU A 256 8.24 5.80 7.27
C GLU A 256 7.22 5.44 8.35
N SER A 257 6.39 6.40 8.75
CA SER A 257 5.33 6.19 9.73
C SER A 257 4.19 5.26 9.29
N GLY A 258 4.34 4.57 8.16
CA GLY A 258 3.55 3.37 7.86
C GLY A 258 2.03 3.49 7.85
N LEU A 259 1.46 4.69 7.80
CA LEU A 259 0.00 4.90 7.80
C LEU A 259 -0.69 4.53 6.48
N CYS A 260 0.07 4.03 5.49
CA CYS A 260 -0.49 3.68 4.18
C CYS A 260 -1.18 2.32 4.11
N PHE A 261 -1.12 1.48 5.16
CA PHE A 261 -1.57 0.08 5.08
C PHE A 261 -2.31 -0.38 6.34
N VAL A 262 -3.24 0.39 6.86
CA VAL A 262 -4.19 -0.09 7.88
C VAL A 262 -5.61 0.15 7.40
#